data_f4c0a196829d317aca3a61e2fcb2ebe7
#
_entry.id   f4c0a196829d317aca3a61e2fcb2ebe7
#
_cell.length_a   1.000
_cell.length_b   1.000
_cell.length_c   1.000
_cell.angle_alpha   90.00
_cell.angle_beta   90.00
_cell.angle_gamma   90.00
#
_symmetry.space_group_name_H-M   'P 1'
#
loop_
_entity.id
_entity.type
_entity.pdbx_description
1 polymer ?
#
loop_
_entity_poly.entity_id
_entity_poly.type
_entity_poly.pdbx_seq_one_letter_code
_entity_poly.pdbx_strand_id
1 'polypeptide(L)'
;MRASMFVLDQTVRYVAIIKRYKDGRKYYVVPGGKVEVHENIQQAAIREIAEELGLAIEQSDIFDSIIEKGNVFYFAKTNYSCLPLKIQGEEKERSHPHNSYEPMWLEWKQLSKLMVFPKYDYLQFEEIVSEIL
;
A
#
# COMPACT_ATOMS: atom_id res chain seq x y z
N MET A 1 10.51 10.51 7.90
CA MET A 1 9.10 10.47 7.46
C MET A 1 8.92 9.37 6.42
N ARG A 2 7.96 8.52 6.62
CA ARG A 2 7.60 7.47 5.67
C ARG A 2 6.27 7.81 5.02
N ALA A 3 6.16 7.57 3.71
CA ALA A 3 4.94 7.78 2.95
C ALA A 3 4.41 6.42 2.48
N SER A 4 3.19 6.10 2.87
CA SER A 4 2.52 4.85 2.51
C SER A 4 1.20 5.13 1.83
N MET A 5 0.63 4.14 1.15
CA MET A 5 -0.63 4.34 0.45
C MET A 5 -1.47 3.07 0.45
N PHE A 6 -2.74 3.22 0.82
CA PHE A 6 -3.76 2.21 0.60
C PHE A 6 -4.39 2.48 -0.76
N VAL A 7 -4.15 1.60 -1.72
CA VAL A 7 -4.74 1.71 -3.05
C VAL A 7 -5.92 0.77 -3.16
N LEU A 8 -7.11 1.34 -3.32
CA LEU A 8 -8.35 0.57 -3.46
C LEU A 8 -8.66 0.36 -4.94
N ASP A 9 -9.27 -0.77 -5.27
CA ASP A 9 -9.74 -0.98 -6.64
C ASP A 9 -11.03 -0.18 -6.89
N GLN A 10 -11.49 -0.19 -8.14
CA GLN A 10 -12.69 0.55 -8.52
C GLN A 10 -13.92 0.18 -7.69
N THR A 11 -14.04 -1.10 -7.30
CA THR A 11 -15.20 -1.58 -6.52
C THR A 11 -15.14 -1.19 -5.06
N VAL A 12 -14.00 -0.69 -4.58
CA VAL A 12 -13.73 -0.40 -3.16
C VAL A 12 -13.86 -1.65 -2.28
N ARG A 13 -13.65 -2.81 -2.87
CA ARG A 13 -13.69 -4.10 -2.17
C ARG A 13 -12.30 -4.60 -1.84
N TYR A 14 -11.34 -4.30 -2.71
CA TYR A 14 -9.98 -4.80 -2.59
C TYR A 14 -8.98 -3.69 -2.36
N VAL A 15 -7.96 -3.99 -1.60
CA VAL A 15 -6.82 -3.10 -1.35
C VAL A 15 -5.54 -3.78 -1.81
N ALA A 16 -4.64 -3.03 -2.44
CA ALA A 16 -3.35 -3.55 -2.86
C ALA A 16 -2.40 -3.59 -1.66
N ILE A 17 -1.86 -4.76 -1.39
CA ILE A 17 -0.97 -4.99 -0.25
C ILE A 17 0.17 -5.90 -0.68
N ILE A 18 1.26 -5.90 0.06
CA ILE A 18 2.41 -6.76 -0.21
C ILE A 18 2.47 -7.84 0.85
N LYS A 19 2.36 -9.09 0.43
CA LYS A 19 2.59 -10.23 1.29
C LYS A 19 4.08 -10.47 1.37
N ARG A 20 4.60 -10.49 2.60
CA ARG A 20 6.02 -10.74 2.86
C ARG A 20 6.19 -12.08 3.53
N TYR A 21 7.19 -12.80 3.07
CA TYR A 21 7.69 -13.99 3.73
C TYR A 21 9.18 -13.80 3.93
N LYS A 22 9.62 -13.89 5.20
CA LYS A 22 11.02 -13.73 5.54
C LYS A 22 11.38 -14.66 6.69
N ASP A 23 12.29 -15.62 6.42
CA ASP A 23 12.83 -16.53 7.40
C ASP A 23 11.75 -17.21 8.25
N GLY A 24 10.75 -17.79 7.61
CA GLY A 24 9.67 -18.51 8.26
C GLY A 24 8.53 -17.63 8.79
N ARG A 25 8.64 -16.30 8.66
CA ARG A 25 7.59 -15.36 9.12
C ARG A 25 6.80 -14.82 7.93
N LYS A 26 5.48 -14.89 8.06
CA LYS A 26 4.56 -14.30 7.06
C LYS A 26 3.88 -13.08 7.66
N TYR A 27 3.90 -11.97 6.93
CA TYR A 27 3.23 -10.74 7.32
C TYR A 27 2.90 -9.92 6.08
N TYR A 28 2.19 -8.83 6.26
CA TYR A 28 1.75 -7.98 5.17
C TYR A 28 2.26 -6.57 5.36
N VAL A 29 2.51 -5.87 4.26
CA VAL A 29 3.06 -4.52 4.28
C VAL A 29 2.20 -3.61 3.43
N VAL A 30 1.85 -2.45 4.00
CA VAL A 30 1.25 -1.37 3.23
C VAL A 30 2.37 -0.77 2.37
N PRO A 31 2.19 -0.72 1.05
CA PRO A 31 3.25 -0.18 0.18
C PRO A 31 3.64 1.24 0.57
N GLY A 32 4.91 1.53 0.51
CA GLY A 32 5.43 2.84 0.86
C GLY A 32 6.92 2.79 1.15
N GLY A 33 7.48 3.94 1.47
CA GLY A 33 8.88 4.06 1.77
C GLY A 33 9.27 5.44 2.25
N LYS A 34 10.58 5.65 2.34
CA LYS A 34 11.16 6.88 2.84
C LYS A 34 11.00 8.02 1.82
N VAL A 35 10.68 9.21 2.33
CA VAL A 35 10.62 10.42 1.50
C VAL A 35 12.04 10.85 1.16
N GLU A 36 12.32 11.04 -0.12
CA GLU A 36 13.62 11.48 -0.60
C GLU A 36 13.72 13.01 -0.59
N VAL A 37 14.98 13.51 -0.68
CA VAL A 37 15.28 14.94 -0.52
C VAL A 37 14.53 15.86 -1.49
N HIS A 38 14.32 15.41 -2.71
CA HIS A 38 13.74 16.25 -3.77
C HIS A 38 12.24 16.04 -3.98
N GLU A 39 11.58 15.34 -3.08
CA GLU A 39 10.15 15.08 -3.24
C GLU A 39 9.37 15.45 -1.99
N ASN A 40 8.08 15.75 -2.17
CA ASN A 40 7.19 15.90 -1.05
C ASN A 40 6.65 14.52 -0.63
N ILE A 41 5.92 14.46 0.48
CA ILE A 41 5.44 13.20 1.05
C ILE A 41 4.53 12.46 0.07
N GLN A 42 3.63 13.18 -0.59
CA GLN A 42 2.69 12.59 -1.53
C GLN A 42 3.39 12.04 -2.78
N GLN A 43 4.37 12.78 -3.29
CA GLN A 43 5.18 12.31 -4.43
C GLN A 43 5.94 11.04 -4.08
N ALA A 44 6.45 10.96 -2.84
CA ALA A 44 7.13 9.76 -2.36
C ALA A 44 6.19 8.55 -2.36
N ALA A 45 4.97 8.73 -1.87
CA ALA A 45 3.99 7.65 -1.85
C ALA A 45 3.65 7.18 -3.28
N ILE A 46 3.43 8.12 -4.20
CA ILE A 46 3.13 7.81 -5.60
C ILE A 46 4.29 7.04 -6.24
N ARG A 47 5.52 7.47 -6.00
CA ARG A 47 6.72 6.80 -6.52
C ARG A 47 6.84 5.38 -5.99
N GLU A 48 6.66 5.20 -4.68
CA GLU A 48 6.75 3.89 -4.05
C GLU A 48 5.68 2.93 -4.58
N ILE A 49 4.47 3.42 -4.83
CA ILE A 49 3.40 2.60 -5.42
C ILE A 49 3.80 2.13 -6.82
N ALA A 50 4.40 2.99 -7.63
CA ALA A 50 4.86 2.61 -8.96
C ALA A 50 5.94 1.53 -8.88
N GLU A 51 6.89 1.68 -7.95
CA GLU A 51 7.99 0.74 -7.78
C GLU A 51 7.53 -0.60 -7.20
N GLU A 52 6.68 -0.57 -6.19
CA GLU A 52 6.30 -1.77 -5.44
C GLU A 52 5.11 -2.52 -6.03
N LEU A 53 4.21 -1.82 -6.70
CA LEU A 53 2.98 -2.41 -7.24
C LEU A 53 2.88 -2.32 -8.76
N GLY A 54 3.70 -1.50 -9.41
CA GLY A 54 3.58 -1.26 -10.83
C GLY A 54 2.33 -0.48 -11.22
N LEU A 55 1.75 0.28 -10.28
CA LEU A 55 0.56 1.09 -10.52
C LEU A 55 0.93 2.56 -10.68
N ALA A 56 0.34 3.21 -11.68
CA ALA A 56 0.49 4.64 -11.90
C ALA A 56 -0.67 5.36 -11.20
N ILE A 57 -0.39 5.92 -10.02
CA ILE A 57 -1.37 6.69 -9.26
C ILE A 57 -1.11 8.16 -9.50
N GLU A 58 -2.16 8.91 -9.81
CA GLU A 58 -2.08 10.35 -9.96
C GLU A 58 -2.55 11.04 -8.69
N GLN A 59 -2.15 12.28 -8.51
CA GLN A 59 -2.57 13.06 -7.34
C GLN A 59 -4.09 13.14 -7.23
N SER A 60 -4.80 13.23 -8.36
CA SER A 60 -6.26 13.28 -8.39
C SER A 60 -6.94 12.00 -7.95
N ASP A 61 -6.22 10.88 -7.91
CA ASP A 61 -6.75 9.59 -7.44
C ASP A 61 -6.77 9.52 -5.91
N ILE A 62 -6.01 10.37 -5.23
CA ILE A 62 -5.87 10.37 -3.78
C ILE A 62 -7.04 11.17 -3.19
N PHE A 63 -7.78 10.54 -2.27
CA PHE A 63 -8.98 11.16 -1.72
C PHE A 63 -8.93 11.39 -0.19
N ASP A 64 -7.97 10.81 0.52
CA ASP A 64 -7.84 11.01 1.96
C ASP A 64 -6.44 10.64 2.45
N SER A 65 -6.17 10.91 3.72
CA SER A 65 -4.91 10.52 4.37
C SER A 65 -5.08 10.42 5.88
N ILE A 66 -4.19 9.64 6.50
CA ILE A 66 -4.07 9.52 7.96
C ILE A 66 -2.61 9.74 8.32
N ILE A 67 -2.35 10.40 9.45
CA ILE A 67 -1.00 10.59 9.97
C ILE A 67 -0.85 9.75 11.23
N GLU A 68 0.18 8.90 11.25
CA GLU A 68 0.49 8.03 12.37
C GLU A 68 2.00 8.04 12.63
N LYS A 69 2.43 8.62 13.75
CA LYS A 69 3.82 8.53 14.25
C LYS A 69 4.92 8.53 13.19
N GLY A 70 5.05 9.62 12.45
CA GLY A 70 6.10 9.74 11.43
C GLY A 70 5.79 9.02 10.12
N ASN A 71 4.55 8.60 9.93
CA ASN A 71 4.08 7.95 8.71
C ASN A 71 2.82 8.64 8.23
N VAL A 72 2.72 8.86 6.93
CA VAL A 72 1.50 9.34 6.30
C VAL A 72 0.96 8.22 5.44
N PHE A 73 -0.28 7.83 5.68
CA PHE A 73 -0.98 6.84 4.85
C PHE A 73 -1.97 7.59 3.97
N TYR A 74 -1.72 7.59 2.67
CA TYR A 74 -2.67 8.14 1.70
C TYR A 74 -3.68 7.09 1.30
N PHE A 75 -4.85 7.52 0.85
CA PHE A 75 -5.89 6.65 0.30
C PHE A 75 -6.13 7.05 -1.14
N ALA A 76 -6.04 6.09 -2.04
CA ALA A 76 -6.29 6.30 -3.46
C ALA A 76 -7.22 5.21 -4.00
N LYS A 77 -7.90 5.51 -5.08
CA LYS A 77 -8.77 4.57 -5.76
C LYS A 77 -8.42 4.52 -7.23
N THR A 78 -8.25 3.31 -7.78
CA THR A 78 -8.03 3.14 -9.21
C THR A 78 -9.34 3.22 -9.97
N ASN A 79 -9.25 3.47 -11.28
CA ASN A 79 -10.42 3.49 -12.17
C ASN A 79 -10.76 2.11 -12.74
N TYR A 80 -10.05 1.08 -12.29
CA TYR A 80 -10.20 -0.27 -12.81
C TYR A 80 -10.27 -1.26 -11.67
N SER A 81 -10.91 -2.42 -11.91
CA SER A 81 -10.99 -3.49 -10.94
C SER A 81 -9.72 -4.33 -10.99
N CYS A 82 -9.03 -4.46 -9.86
CA CYS A 82 -7.89 -5.35 -9.69
C CYS A 82 -6.89 -5.38 -10.85
N LEU A 83 -6.33 -4.21 -11.17
CA LEU A 83 -5.26 -4.12 -12.17
C LEU A 83 -4.11 -5.07 -11.81
N PRO A 84 -3.44 -5.67 -12.81
CA PRO A 84 -2.27 -6.51 -12.54
C PRO A 84 -1.22 -5.76 -11.73
N LEU A 85 -0.69 -6.41 -10.70
CA LEU A 85 0.33 -5.85 -9.84
C LEU A 85 1.68 -6.48 -10.17
N LYS A 86 2.73 -5.65 -10.15
CA LYS A 86 4.07 -6.11 -10.49
C LYS A 86 5.12 -5.34 -9.70
N ILE A 87 5.93 -6.06 -8.93
CA ILE A 87 7.06 -5.47 -8.23
C ILE A 87 8.12 -5.04 -9.24
N GLN A 88 8.72 -3.87 -9.00
CA GLN A 88 9.83 -3.33 -9.78
C GLN A 88 10.92 -2.86 -8.82
N GLY A 89 12.11 -2.62 -9.35
CA GLY A 89 13.21 -2.07 -8.55
C GLY A 89 13.84 -3.05 -7.59
N GLU A 90 14.31 -2.55 -6.45
CA GLU A 90 15.08 -3.32 -5.48
C GLU A 90 14.34 -4.52 -4.91
N GLU A 91 13.05 -4.39 -4.64
CA GLU A 91 12.24 -5.47 -4.08
C GLU A 91 12.20 -6.67 -5.00
N LYS A 92 12.15 -6.44 -6.30
CA LYS A 92 12.16 -7.52 -7.28
C LYS A 92 13.48 -8.27 -7.23
N GLU A 93 14.60 -7.56 -7.11
CA GLU A 93 15.93 -8.15 -7.05
C GLU A 93 16.17 -8.90 -5.75
N ARG A 94 15.55 -8.44 -4.64
CA ARG A 94 15.68 -9.06 -3.33
C ARG A 94 14.78 -10.28 -3.14
N SER A 95 13.77 -10.44 -3.97
CA SER A 95 12.80 -11.51 -3.80
C SER A 95 13.41 -12.87 -4.12
N HIS A 96 13.32 -13.83 -3.17
CA HIS A 96 13.79 -15.21 -3.31
C HIS A 96 13.01 -16.11 -2.33
N PRO A 97 13.15 -17.45 -2.38
CA PRO A 97 12.33 -18.36 -1.59
C PRO A 97 12.29 -18.11 -0.09
N HIS A 98 13.37 -17.57 0.50
CA HIS A 98 13.42 -17.29 1.93
C HIS A 98 13.11 -15.84 2.28
N ASN A 99 12.91 -14.99 1.27
CA ASN A 99 12.57 -13.57 1.46
C ASN A 99 11.82 -13.11 0.23
N SER A 100 10.51 -13.25 0.25
CA SER A 100 9.67 -12.93 -0.91
C SER A 100 8.78 -11.70 -0.70
N TYR A 101 8.52 -11.02 -1.79
CA TYR A 101 7.62 -9.87 -1.89
C TYR A 101 6.56 -10.23 -2.92
N GLU A 102 5.32 -10.32 -2.48
CA GLU A 102 4.21 -10.70 -3.36
C GLU A 102 3.10 -9.64 -3.29
N PRO A 103 3.04 -8.73 -4.28
CA PRO A 103 1.94 -7.77 -4.32
C PRO A 103 0.66 -8.48 -4.68
N MET A 104 -0.43 -8.13 -4.01
CA MET A 104 -1.71 -8.77 -4.22
C MET A 104 -2.87 -7.86 -3.89
N TRP A 105 -4.02 -8.14 -4.48
CA TRP A 105 -5.27 -7.53 -4.07
C TRP A 105 -5.90 -8.39 -2.99
N LEU A 106 -6.27 -7.74 -1.89
CA LEU A 106 -6.87 -8.40 -0.74
C LEU A 106 -8.17 -7.70 -0.38
N GLU A 107 -9.22 -8.45 -0.03
CA GLU A 107 -10.44 -7.81 0.50
C GLU A 107 -10.05 -7.01 1.74
N TRP A 108 -10.33 -5.70 1.71
CA TRP A 108 -9.84 -4.83 2.79
C TRP A 108 -10.40 -5.21 4.16
N LYS A 109 -11.57 -5.88 4.19
CA LYS A 109 -12.15 -6.37 5.45
C LYS A 109 -11.30 -7.43 6.14
N GLN A 110 -10.39 -8.08 5.42
CA GLN A 110 -9.47 -9.07 5.98
C GLN A 110 -8.31 -8.43 6.74
N LEU A 111 -8.02 -7.16 6.50
CA LEU A 111 -6.86 -6.49 7.11
C LEU A 111 -6.87 -6.53 8.63
N SER A 112 -8.05 -6.45 9.26
CA SER A 112 -8.17 -6.47 10.72
C SER A 112 -7.70 -7.79 11.34
N LYS A 113 -7.62 -8.85 10.55
CA LYS A 113 -7.24 -10.20 11.01
C LYS A 113 -5.79 -10.53 10.71
N LEU A 114 -5.06 -9.62 10.08
CA LEU A 114 -3.71 -9.88 9.59
C LEU A 114 -2.69 -9.03 10.34
N MET A 115 -1.45 -9.54 10.35
CA MET A 115 -0.31 -8.77 10.83
C MET A 115 0.15 -7.84 9.70
N VAL A 116 -0.12 -6.56 9.84
CA VAL A 116 0.16 -5.54 8.81
C VAL A 116 1.09 -4.46 9.36
N PHE A 117 2.10 -4.11 8.57
CA PHE A 117 3.06 -3.05 8.90
C PHE A 117 3.10 -2.02 7.76
N PRO A 118 3.41 -0.74 8.04
CA PRO A 118 3.51 -0.14 9.38
C PRO A 118 2.17 -0.16 10.11
N LYS A 119 2.20 -0.03 11.43
CA LYS A 119 0.97 0.00 12.24
C LYS A 119 0.10 1.18 11.84
N TYR A 120 -1.19 0.96 11.77
CA TYR A 120 -2.20 1.97 11.43
C TYR A 120 -3.46 1.71 12.25
N ASP A 121 -4.32 2.71 12.35
CA ASP A 121 -5.60 2.60 13.04
C ASP A 121 -6.64 1.99 12.09
N TYR A 122 -6.94 0.71 12.26
CA TYR A 122 -7.90 0.02 11.40
C TYR A 122 -9.30 0.63 11.46
N LEU A 123 -9.74 1.09 12.63
CA LEU A 123 -11.07 1.70 12.76
C LEU A 123 -11.16 2.98 11.94
N GLN A 124 -10.13 3.79 11.93
CA GLN A 124 -10.06 4.98 11.11
C GLN A 124 -10.00 4.62 9.62
N PHE A 125 -9.23 3.61 9.27
CA PHE A 125 -9.19 3.07 7.91
C PHE A 125 -10.58 2.65 7.45
N GLU A 126 -11.27 1.83 8.25
CA GLU A 126 -12.61 1.35 7.94
C GLU A 126 -13.61 2.49 7.75
N GLU A 127 -13.54 3.50 8.61
CA GLU A 127 -14.41 4.67 8.53
C GLU A 127 -14.21 5.40 7.20
N ILE A 128 -12.96 5.65 6.82
CA ILE A 128 -12.63 6.35 5.58
C ILE A 128 -13.11 5.56 4.36
N VAL A 129 -12.83 4.27 4.31
CA VAL A 129 -13.19 3.43 3.17
C VAL A 129 -14.71 3.26 3.08
N SER A 130 -15.39 3.14 4.21
CA SER A 130 -16.84 2.96 4.23
C SER A 130 -17.60 4.18 3.69
N GLU A 131 -17.03 5.37 3.81
CA GLU A 131 -17.67 6.59 3.31
C GLU A 131 -17.75 6.65 1.79
N ILE A 132 -16.90 5.91 1.08
CA ILE A 132 -16.89 5.92 -0.39
C ILE A 132 -17.50 4.66 -1.00
N LEU A 133 -18.00 3.77 -0.18
CA LEU A 133 -18.71 2.57 -0.64
C LEU A 133 -20.05 2.93 -1.27
#